data_f27eed5955873097b4cde482b531e4b2
#
_entry.id   f27eed5955873097b4cde482b531e4b2
#
_cell.length_a   1.000
_cell.length_b   1.000
_cell.length_c   1.000
_cell.angle_alpha   90.00
_cell.angle_beta   90.00
_cell.angle_gamma   90.00
#
_symmetry.space_group_name_H-M   'P 1'
#
loop_
_entity.id
_entity.type
_entity.pdbx_description
1 polymer ?
#
loop_
_entity_poly.entity_id
_entity_poly.type
_entity_poly.pdbx_seq_one_letter_code
_entity_poly.pdbx_strand_id
1 'polypeptide(L)'
;MTHRLTYLCGGLLFAVSAAASASPDMTVTLNVLSEAGPGASAGTVTISDSKHGVVFTPSLKGIAPGIHGFHVHENPSCATADKDGKPVAGQAAGGHYDPAKTGKHGTPWGDGHRGDLPAMFVDAKGEASNPVLAPRLKMSELKGKALMVHAGGDNHADHPAPLGGGGARMACGVIK
;
A
#
# COMPACT_ATOMS: atom_id res chain seq x y z
N MET A 1 9.83 29.30 73.19
CA MET A 1 10.37 28.29 72.18
C MET A 1 9.21 27.67 71.47
N THR A 2 8.94 28.11 70.28
CA THR A 2 7.80 27.65 69.46
C THR A 2 8.34 26.85 68.25
N HIS A 3 8.19 25.52 68.28
CA HIS A 3 8.55 24.63 67.15
C HIS A 3 7.52 24.74 66.07
N ARG A 4 7.91 25.19 64.85
CA ARG A 4 7.11 25.11 63.61
C ARG A 4 7.40 23.79 62.95
N LEU A 5 6.34 22.97 62.82
CA LEU A 5 6.36 21.70 62.11
C LEU A 5 6.04 21.99 60.63
N THR A 6 6.99 21.75 59.70
CA THR A 6 6.82 21.94 58.26
C THR A 6 6.43 20.61 57.66
N TYR A 7 5.19 20.50 57.14
CA TYR A 7 4.72 19.34 56.39
C TYR A 7 5.18 19.47 54.94
N LEU A 8 6.08 18.57 54.50
CA LEU A 8 6.39 18.39 53.09
C LEU A 8 5.29 17.50 52.45
N CYS A 9 4.45 18.10 51.60
CA CYS A 9 3.51 17.36 50.77
C CYS A 9 4.27 16.88 49.54
N GLY A 10 4.68 15.59 49.51
CA GLY A 10 5.25 14.94 48.35
C GLY A 10 4.14 14.55 47.34
N GLY A 11 4.00 15.33 46.27
CA GLY A 11 3.10 14.99 45.17
C GLY A 11 3.65 13.84 44.34
N LEU A 12 2.98 12.69 44.35
CA LEU A 12 3.29 11.54 43.49
C LEU A 12 2.73 11.80 42.07
N LEU A 13 3.60 12.16 41.13
CA LEU A 13 3.24 12.28 39.71
C LEU A 13 3.13 10.90 39.11
N PHE A 14 1.89 10.42 38.87
CA PHE A 14 1.64 9.24 38.06
C PHE A 14 1.84 9.58 36.59
N ALA A 15 2.91 9.10 35.98
CA ALA A 15 3.08 9.12 34.52
C ALA A 15 2.14 8.08 33.91
N VAL A 16 1.05 8.53 33.27
CA VAL A 16 0.18 7.67 32.47
C VAL A 16 0.88 7.44 31.14
N SER A 17 1.51 6.27 30.97
CA SER A 17 2.01 5.82 29.68
C SER A 17 0.81 5.48 28.79
N ALA A 18 0.50 6.32 27.80
CA ALA A 18 -0.43 5.99 26.73
C ALA A 18 0.21 4.91 25.85
N ALA A 19 -0.25 3.66 25.98
CA ALA A 19 0.09 2.62 25.01
C ALA A 19 -0.54 3.00 23.68
N ALA A 20 0.29 3.26 22.66
CA ALA A 20 -0.19 3.42 21.29
C ALA A 20 -0.84 2.09 20.84
N SER A 21 -2.16 2.10 20.68
CA SER A 21 -2.89 0.95 20.16
C SER A 21 -2.54 0.81 18.67
N ALA A 22 -1.98 -0.34 18.27
CA ALA A 22 -1.77 -0.64 16.86
C ALA A 22 -3.12 -0.67 16.13
N SER A 23 -3.16 -0.12 14.91
CA SER A 23 -4.35 -0.21 14.07
C SER A 23 -4.62 -1.68 13.71
N PRO A 24 -5.88 -2.12 13.66
CA PRO A 24 -6.18 -3.50 13.26
C PRO A 24 -5.72 -3.76 11.82
N ASP A 25 -5.27 -4.98 11.55
CA ASP A 25 -4.89 -5.40 10.21
C ASP A 25 -6.08 -5.32 9.24
N MET A 26 -5.80 -4.97 7.99
CA MET A 26 -6.76 -5.01 6.89
C MET A 26 -6.42 -6.16 5.95
N THR A 27 -7.44 -6.81 5.40
CA THR A 27 -7.26 -7.85 4.37
C THR A 27 -7.96 -7.41 3.09
N VAL A 28 -7.22 -7.42 1.98
CA VAL A 28 -7.70 -7.02 0.66
C VAL A 28 -7.65 -8.23 -0.27
N THR A 29 -8.80 -8.61 -0.84
CA THR A 29 -8.85 -9.60 -1.92
C THR A 29 -8.48 -8.94 -3.23
N LEU A 30 -7.48 -9.48 -3.94
CA LEU A 30 -7.13 -9.07 -5.30
C LEU A 30 -7.80 -9.98 -6.32
N ASN A 31 -8.43 -9.37 -7.32
CA ASN A 31 -9.06 -10.07 -8.44
C ASN A 31 -8.24 -9.82 -9.70
N VAL A 32 -8.06 -10.86 -10.52
CA VAL A 32 -7.46 -10.73 -11.84
C VAL A 32 -8.31 -9.78 -12.69
N LEU A 33 -7.64 -8.89 -13.42
CA LEU A 33 -8.31 -7.89 -14.25
C LEU A 33 -8.37 -8.31 -15.71
N SER A 34 -9.44 -7.90 -16.37
CA SER A 34 -9.64 -7.98 -17.82
C SER A 34 -10.38 -6.74 -18.30
N GLU A 35 -10.55 -6.57 -19.60
CA GLU A 35 -11.38 -5.50 -20.17
C GLU A 35 -12.86 -5.59 -19.72
N ALA A 36 -13.33 -6.79 -19.36
CA ALA A 36 -14.67 -6.99 -18.78
C ALA A 36 -14.74 -6.56 -17.28
N GLY A 37 -13.62 -6.20 -16.67
CA GLY A 37 -13.50 -5.81 -15.27
C GLY A 37 -12.84 -6.87 -14.39
N PRO A 38 -13.00 -6.75 -13.05
CA PRO A 38 -12.47 -7.73 -12.09
C PRO A 38 -13.11 -9.11 -12.26
N GLY A 39 -12.27 -10.14 -12.37
CA GLY A 39 -12.67 -11.55 -12.52
C GLY A 39 -12.41 -12.38 -11.27
N ALA A 40 -11.83 -13.57 -11.45
CA ALA A 40 -11.52 -14.50 -10.37
C ALA A 40 -10.53 -13.91 -9.35
N SER A 41 -10.64 -14.35 -8.09
CA SER A 41 -9.68 -13.98 -7.04
C SER A 41 -8.30 -14.59 -7.34
N ALA A 42 -7.27 -13.76 -7.25
CA ALA A 42 -5.87 -14.17 -7.23
C ALA A 42 -5.38 -14.48 -5.80
N GLY A 43 -6.17 -14.16 -4.77
CA GLY A 43 -5.82 -14.31 -3.36
C GLY A 43 -5.98 -13.03 -2.57
N THR A 44 -5.23 -12.89 -1.48
CA THR A 44 -5.35 -11.76 -0.56
C THR A 44 -4.01 -11.09 -0.29
N VAL A 45 -4.07 -9.84 0.17
CA VAL A 45 -2.95 -9.13 0.78
C VAL A 45 -3.38 -8.68 2.16
N THR A 46 -2.65 -9.10 3.19
CA THR A 46 -2.79 -8.57 4.54
C THR A 46 -1.96 -7.29 4.67
N ILE A 47 -2.56 -6.25 5.20
CA ILE A 47 -1.93 -4.94 5.42
C ILE A 47 -1.89 -4.71 6.91
N SER A 48 -0.69 -4.57 7.47
CA SER A 48 -0.46 -4.40 8.91
C SER A 48 0.42 -3.20 9.22
N ASP A 49 0.24 -2.65 10.40
CA ASP A 49 1.08 -1.55 10.89
C ASP A 49 2.38 -2.07 11.49
N SER A 50 3.45 -1.29 11.37
CA SER A 50 4.71 -1.57 12.03
C SER A 50 5.38 -0.26 12.48
N LYS A 51 6.37 -0.35 13.38
CA LYS A 51 7.18 0.80 13.79
C LYS A 51 7.97 1.45 12.64
N HIS A 52 8.04 0.79 11.48
CA HIS A 52 8.80 1.25 10.31
C HIS A 52 7.92 1.69 9.13
N GLY A 53 6.61 1.64 9.28
CA GLY A 53 5.63 1.91 8.23
C GLY A 53 4.67 0.74 8.02
N VAL A 54 3.96 0.74 6.91
CA VAL A 54 2.95 -0.28 6.59
C VAL A 54 3.59 -1.47 5.89
N VAL A 55 3.23 -2.68 6.32
CA VAL A 55 3.67 -3.95 5.71
C VAL A 55 2.53 -4.54 4.90
N PHE A 56 2.80 -4.90 3.66
CA PHE A 56 1.89 -5.62 2.77
C PHE A 56 2.38 -7.06 2.62
N THR A 57 1.61 -8.01 3.11
CA THR A 57 1.93 -9.45 3.05
C THR A 57 1.01 -10.12 2.05
N PRO A 58 1.47 -10.43 0.83
CA PRO A 58 0.68 -11.11 -0.18
C PRO A 58 0.52 -12.60 0.15
N SER A 59 -0.61 -13.16 -0.26
CA SER A 59 -0.91 -14.58 -0.38
C SER A 59 -1.66 -14.76 -1.69
N LEU A 60 -0.93 -14.64 -2.79
CA LEU A 60 -1.47 -14.60 -4.15
C LEU A 60 -1.01 -15.80 -4.96
N LYS A 61 -1.83 -16.22 -5.93
CA LYS A 61 -1.55 -17.33 -6.84
C LYS A 61 -2.03 -17.01 -8.26
N GLY A 62 -1.47 -17.72 -9.23
CA GLY A 62 -1.86 -17.58 -10.63
C GLY A 62 -1.39 -16.28 -11.27
N ILE A 63 -0.36 -15.66 -10.71
CA ILE A 63 0.34 -14.50 -11.27
C ILE A 63 1.54 -14.99 -12.08
N ALA A 64 1.88 -14.34 -13.18
CA ALA A 64 3.06 -14.71 -13.95
C ALA A 64 4.33 -14.63 -13.07
N PRO A 65 5.29 -15.58 -13.15
CA PRO A 65 6.53 -15.49 -12.41
C PRO A 65 7.36 -14.26 -12.79
N GLY A 66 8.00 -13.63 -11.80
CA GLY A 66 8.88 -12.49 -12.03
C GLY A 66 8.73 -11.36 -10.99
N ILE A 67 9.21 -10.19 -11.39
CA ILE A 67 9.07 -8.96 -10.61
C ILE A 67 7.93 -8.13 -11.20
N HIS A 68 7.05 -7.67 -10.34
CA HIS A 68 5.85 -6.90 -10.73
C HIS A 68 5.79 -5.57 -10.03
N GLY A 69 5.38 -4.52 -10.74
CA GLY A 69 5.01 -3.25 -10.14
C GLY A 69 3.84 -3.48 -9.17
N PHE A 70 3.97 -2.91 -7.97
CA PHE A 70 3.00 -3.07 -6.89
C PHE A 70 2.72 -1.71 -6.27
N HIS A 71 1.48 -1.23 -6.38
CA HIS A 71 1.19 0.16 -6.04
C HIS A 71 -0.16 0.33 -5.35
N VAL A 72 -0.25 1.36 -4.51
CA VAL A 72 -1.53 1.89 -4.03
C VAL A 72 -2.00 2.95 -5.02
N HIS A 73 -3.22 2.78 -5.55
CA HIS A 73 -3.90 3.72 -6.45
C HIS A 73 -4.91 4.59 -5.70
N GLU A 74 -5.19 5.77 -6.25
CA GLU A 74 -5.93 6.84 -5.57
C GLU A 74 -7.42 6.58 -5.37
N ASN A 75 -8.09 5.83 -6.28
CA ASN A 75 -9.53 5.65 -6.25
C ASN A 75 -9.94 4.25 -5.75
N PRO A 76 -11.07 4.11 -5.01
CA PRO A 76 -11.58 2.85 -4.50
C PRO A 76 -12.33 2.04 -5.59
N SER A 77 -11.69 1.81 -6.73
CA SER A 77 -12.31 1.10 -7.85
C SER A 77 -11.29 0.25 -8.60
N CYS A 78 -11.69 -0.96 -8.98
CA CYS A 78 -10.95 -1.84 -9.88
C CYS A 78 -11.64 -1.98 -11.24
N ALA A 79 -12.66 -1.18 -11.52
CA ALA A 79 -13.41 -1.26 -12.77
C ALA A 79 -12.58 -0.85 -13.98
N THR A 80 -12.95 -1.39 -15.13
CA THR A 80 -12.51 -0.90 -16.42
C THR A 80 -13.05 0.51 -16.66
N ALA A 81 -12.25 1.37 -17.25
CA ALA A 81 -12.68 2.68 -17.71
C ALA A 81 -12.01 3.01 -19.04
N ASP A 82 -12.57 3.98 -19.75
CA ASP A 82 -12.02 4.45 -21.01
C ASP A 82 -10.71 5.23 -20.79
N LYS A 83 -9.74 4.97 -21.66
CA LYS A 83 -8.53 5.76 -21.80
C LYS A 83 -8.24 5.92 -23.29
N ASP A 84 -8.32 7.13 -23.79
CA ASP A 84 -8.07 7.48 -25.20
C ASP A 84 -8.96 6.70 -26.18
N GLY A 85 -10.25 6.52 -25.83
CA GLY A 85 -11.25 5.82 -26.64
C GLY A 85 -11.17 4.29 -26.58
N LYS A 86 -10.42 3.72 -25.61
CA LYS A 86 -10.25 2.27 -25.43
C LYS A 86 -10.56 1.84 -23.99
N PRO A 87 -11.27 0.72 -23.78
CA PRO A 87 -11.45 0.16 -22.45
C PRO A 87 -10.11 -0.35 -21.91
N VAL A 88 -9.74 0.11 -20.73
CA VAL A 88 -8.51 -0.31 -20.02
C VAL A 88 -8.88 -0.91 -18.67
N ALA A 89 -8.47 -2.15 -18.43
CA ALA A 89 -8.71 -2.89 -17.20
C ALA A 89 -8.17 -2.13 -15.98
N GLY A 90 -8.99 -2.01 -14.93
CA GLY A 90 -8.61 -1.34 -13.69
C GLY A 90 -8.37 0.18 -13.79
N GLN A 91 -8.65 0.81 -14.93
CA GLN A 91 -8.37 2.22 -15.18
C GLN A 91 -9.11 3.16 -14.21
N ALA A 92 -10.28 2.75 -13.71
CA ALA A 92 -11.04 3.52 -12.74
C ALA A 92 -10.33 3.70 -11.38
N ALA A 93 -9.29 2.91 -11.08
CA ALA A 93 -8.44 3.10 -9.91
C ALA A 93 -7.64 4.42 -9.94
N GLY A 94 -7.57 5.08 -11.09
CA GLY A 94 -6.81 6.33 -11.24
C GLY A 94 -5.30 6.11 -11.31
N GLY A 95 -4.52 7.13 -10.94
CA GLY A 95 -3.07 7.11 -10.83
C GLY A 95 -2.59 6.46 -9.53
N HIS A 96 -1.26 6.43 -9.34
CA HIS A 96 -0.68 6.06 -8.05
C HIS A 96 -1.07 7.10 -7.00
N TYR A 97 -1.27 6.65 -5.76
CA TYR A 97 -1.64 7.54 -4.65
C TYR A 97 -0.54 8.58 -4.41
N ASP A 98 -0.81 9.83 -4.78
CA ASP A 98 0.12 10.96 -4.71
C ASP A 98 -0.50 12.17 -4.00
N PRO A 99 -0.67 12.13 -2.68
CA PRO A 99 -1.28 13.23 -1.93
C PRO A 99 -0.44 14.51 -1.94
N ALA A 100 0.85 14.42 -2.22
CA ALA A 100 1.76 15.55 -2.33
C ALA A 100 1.79 16.16 -3.73
N LYS A 101 1.11 15.53 -4.72
CA LYS A 101 1.06 15.96 -6.14
C LYS A 101 2.45 16.13 -6.74
N THR A 102 3.34 15.19 -6.45
CA THR A 102 4.71 15.21 -6.94
C THR A 102 4.77 14.95 -8.45
N GLY A 103 3.83 14.17 -8.98
CA GLY A 103 3.79 13.75 -10.38
C GLY A 103 5.01 12.94 -10.80
N LYS A 104 5.72 12.31 -9.84
CA LYS A 104 6.94 11.54 -10.06
C LYS A 104 6.78 10.13 -9.53
N HIS A 105 7.18 9.16 -10.32
CA HIS A 105 7.37 7.80 -9.84
C HIS A 105 8.75 7.65 -9.17
N GLY A 106 8.84 6.90 -8.08
CA GLY A 106 10.08 6.81 -7.34
C GLY A 106 10.19 5.62 -6.40
N THR A 107 11.26 5.62 -5.61
CA THR A 107 11.48 4.58 -4.61
C THR A 107 10.46 4.69 -3.47
N PRO A 108 10.12 3.59 -2.80
CA PRO A 108 9.18 3.56 -1.68
C PRO A 108 9.54 4.49 -0.51
N TRP A 109 10.82 4.89 -0.41
CA TRP A 109 11.36 5.78 0.62
C TRP A 109 11.76 7.16 0.08
N GLY A 110 11.61 7.39 -1.23
CA GLY A 110 12.00 8.64 -1.91
C GLY A 110 10.94 9.73 -1.87
N ASP A 111 11.01 10.64 -2.82
CA ASP A 111 10.14 11.81 -2.97
C ASP A 111 9.04 11.64 -4.05
N GLY A 112 8.90 10.43 -4.64
CA GLY A 112 7.86 10.09 -5.60
C GLY A 112 6.49 9.91 -4.99
N HIS A 113 5.55 9.32 -5.75
CA HIS A 113 4.21 9.02 -5.27
C HIS A 113 4.26 8.25 -3.95
N ARG A 114 3.36 8.53 -3.03
CA ARG A 114 3.31 7.81 -1.75
C ARG A 114 2.85 6.35 -1.93
N GLY A 115 2.11 6.10 -2.99
CA GLY A 115 1.63 4.77 -3.38
C GLY A 115 2.65 3.87 -4.06
N ASP A 116 3.88 4.35 -4.32
CA ASP A 116 4.95 3.52 -4.90
C ASP A 116 5.48 2.57 -3.82
N LEU A 117 5.17 1.27 -3.96
CA LEU A 117 5.60 0.22 -3.05
C LEU A 117 6.86 -0.47 -3.59
N PRO A 118 7.61 -1.24 -2.77
CA PRO A 118 8.61 -2.16 -3.31
C PRO A 118 7.95 -3.12 -4.30
N ALA A 119 8.64 -3.40 -5.40
CA ALA A 119 8.16 -4.34 -6.40
C ALA A 119 7.89 -5.72 -5.78
N MET A 120 6.82 -6.37 -6.23
CA MET A 120 6.40 -7.68 -5.74
C MET A 120 7.13 -8.79 -6.49
N PHE A 121 7.68 -9.75 -5.76
CA PHE A 121 8.25 -10.96 -6.33
C PHE A 121 7.20 -12.08 -6.41
N VAL A 122 7.13 -12.73 -7.56
CA VAL A 122 6.31 -13.93 -7.82
C VAL A 122 7.25 -15.07 -8.19
N ASP A 123 7.13 -16.18 -7.50
CA ASP A 123 7.97 -17.35 -7.69
C ASP A 123 7.66 -18.14 -8.99
N ALA A 124 8.45 -19.17 -9.27
CA ALA A 124 8.29 -20.00 -10.46
C ALA A 124 6.96 -20.78 -10.51
N LYS A 125 6.23 -20.87 -9.39
CA LYS A 125 4.90 -21.51 -9.32
C LYS A 125 3.76 -20.51 -9.53
N GLY A 126 4.08 -19.22 -9.70
CA GLY A 126 3.10 -18.16 -9.81
C GLY A 126 2.52 -17.75 -8.46
N GLU A 127 3.28 -17.91 -7.37
CA GLU A 127 2.87 -17.56 -6.01
C GLU A 127 3.64 -16.35 -5.50
N ALA A 128 2.95 -15.41 -4.83
CA ALA A 128 3.56 -14.29 -4.14
C ALA A 128 3.22 -14.37 -2.65
N SER A 129 4.27 -14.41 -1.80
CA SER A 129 4.15 -14.48 -0.34
C SER A 129 5.15 -13.60 0.41
N ASN A 130 6.08 -12.93 -0.28
CA ASN A 130 7.10 -12.12 0.34
C ASN A 130 6.52 -10.78 0.81
N PRO A 131 6.60 -10.44 2.11
CA PRO A 131 6.15 -9.15 2.60
C PRO A 131 6.99 -8.00 2.02
N VAL A 132 6.36 -6.85 1.79
CA VAL A 132 7.04 -5.60 1.42
C VAL A 132 6.69 -4.50 2.41
N LEU A 133 7.66 -3.63 2.69
CA LEU A 133 7.53 -2.50 3.62
C LEU A 133 7.38 -1.18 2.86
N ALA A 134 6.34 -0.43 3.20
CA ALA A 134 6.08 0.93 2.71
C ALA A 134 6.32 1.95 3.83
N PRO A 135 7.53 2.50 3.97
CA PRO A 135 7.91 3.30 5.13
C PRO A 135 7.23 4.67 5.19
N ARG A 136 6.68 5.16 4.07
CA ARG A 136 6.01 6.47 3.99
C ARG A 136 4.49 6.41 4.14
N LEU A 137 3.89 5.21 4.09
CA LEU A 137 2.46 5.03 4.25
C LEU A 137 2.06 4.90 5.72
N LYS A 138 0.82 5.27 6.01
CA LYS A 138 0.13 5.04 7.29
C LYS A 138 -1.15 4.26 7.04
N MET A 139 -1.55 3.38 7.95
CA MET A 139 -2.80 2.61 7.84
C MET A 139 -4.02 3.51 7.61
N SER A 140 -4.07 4.67 8.28
CA SER A 140 -5.16 5.64 8.15
C SER A 140 -5.34 6.25 6.76
N GLU A 141 -4.34 6.16 5.88
CA GLU A 141 -4.38 6.71 4.53
C GLU A 141 -4.93 5.72 3.50
N LEU A 142 -5.03 4.44 3.83
CA LEU A 142 -5.24 3.36 2.86
C LEU A 142 -6.72 3.09 2.56
N LYS A 143 -7.59 3.29 3.53
CA LYS A 143 -9.04 3.09 3.31
C LYS A 143 -9.54 3.96 2.17
N GLY A 144 -10.32 3.37 1.27
CA GLY A 144 -10.82 4.07 0.09
C GLY A 144 -9.79 4.20 -1.04
N LYS A 145 -8.75 3.38 -1.05
CA LYS A 145 -7.75 3.23 -2.12
C LYS A 145 -7.90 1.88 -2.81
N ALA A 146 -7.18 1.68 -3.91
CA ALA A 146 -7.05 0.38 -4.54
C ALA A 146 -5.58 -0.10 -4.49
N LEU A 147 -5.40 -1.39 -4.27
CA LEU A 147 -4.11 -2.05 -4.35
C LEU A 147 -4.00 -2.73 -5.71
N MET A 148 -2.89 -2.52 -6.42
CA MET A 148 -2.71 -2.93 -7.80
C MET A 148 -1.40 -3.70 -8.00
N VAL A 149 -1.49 -4.79 -8.77
CA VAL A 149 -0.34 -5.51 -9.31
C VAL A 149 -0.30 -5.27 -10.82
N HIS A 150 0.87 -4.93 -11.33
CA HIS A 150 1.12 -4.65 -12.74
C HIS A 150 1.77 -5.84 -13.47
N ALA A 151 1.63 -5.90 -14.78
CA ALA A 151 2.19 -6.98 -15.61
C ALA A 151 3.71 -6.85 -15.77
N GLY A 152 4.24 -5.63 -15.82
CA GLY A 152 5.67 -5.35 -15.87
C GLY A 152 6.28 -5.18 -14.49
N GLY A 153 7.61 -5.07 -14.45
CA GLY A 153 8.37 -4.80 -13.24
C GLY A 153 8.24 -3.35 -12.75
N ASP A 154 9.17 -2.96 -11.90
CA ASP A 154 9.27 -1.59 -11.42
C ASP A 154 10.74 -1.21 -11.25
N ASN A 155 11.20 -0.21 -12.00
CA ASN A 155 12.55 0.34 -11.88
C ASN A 155 12.65 1.51 -10.90
N HIS A 156 11.54 1.85 -10.22
CA HIS A 156 11.40 2.94 -9.26
C HIS A 156 11.82 4.32 -9.81
N ALA A 157 11.53 4.57 -11.10
CA ALA A 157 11.80 5.81 -11.79
C ALA A 157 10.85 6.00 -12.98
N ASP A 158 10.81 7.22 -13.55
CA ASP A 158 10.04 7.52 -14.78
C ASP A 158 10.84 7.27 -16.06
N HIS A 159 12.10 6.87 -15.95
CA HIS A 159 12.97 6.55 -17.07
C HIS A 159 13.66 5.18 -16.86
N PRO A 160 13.84 4.36 -17.91
CA PRO A 160 13.53 4.61 -19.33
C PRO A 160 12.04 4.50 -19.69
N ALA A 161 11.20 4.00 -18.79
CA ALA A 161 9.75 3.87 -19.00
C ALA A 161 8.99 4.58 -17.88
N PRO A 162 7.87 5.29 -18.18
CA PRO A 162 7.09 5.98 -17.17
C PRO A 162 6.50 5.00 -16.15
N LEU A 163 6.32 5.48 -14.91
CA LEU A 163 5.73 4.71 -13.80
C LEU A 163 6.44 3.37 -13.56
N GLY A 164 7.78 3.37 -13.60
CA GLY A 164 8.60 2.19 -13.34
C GLY A 164 8.57 1.12 -14.42
N GLY A 165 7.81 1.33 -15.50
CA GLY A 165 7.60 0.34 -16.54
C GLY A 165 6.56 -0.72 -16.19
N GLY A 166 5.72 -0.50 -15.17
CA GLY A 166 4.71 -1.45 -14.70
C GLY A 166 3.71 -1.90 -15.78
N GLY A 167 3.36 -1.01 -16.71
CA GLY A 167 2.51 -1.35 -17.85
C GLY A 167 1.08 -1.72 -17.45
N ALA A 168 0.54 -2.80 -18.04
CA ALA A 168 -0.85 -3.22 -17.85
C ALA A 168 -1.16 -3.55 -16.37
N ARG A 169 -2.39 -3.30 -15.95
CA ARG A 169 -2.93 -3.63 -14.63
C ARG A 169 -3.44 -5.05 -14.64
N MET A 170 -2.93 -5.91 -13.78
CA MET A 170 -3.11 -7.35 -13.84
C MET A 170 -4.02 -7.89 -12.75
N ALA A 171 -3.89 -7.37 -11.53
CA ALA A 171 -4.76 -7.72 -10.41
C ALA A 171 -5.01 -6.50 -9.52
N CYS A 172 -6.22 -6.39 -8.96
CA CYS A 172 -6.64 -5.24 -8.18
C CYS A 172 -7.59 -5.63 -7.06
N GLY A 173 -7.52 -4.91 -5.94
CA GLY A 173 -8.44 -5.01 -4.83
C GLY A 173 -8.67 -3.66 -4.14
N VAL A 174 -9.91 -3.39 -3.72
CA VAL A 174 -10.26 -2.15 -2.99
C VAL A 174 -10.02 -2.35 -1.51
N ILE A 175 -9.32 -1.42 -0.90
CA ILE A 175 -9.04 -1.35 0.55
C ILE A 175 -10.25 -0.68 1.24
N LYS A 176 -10.96 -1.43 2.08
CA LYS A 176 -12.23 -1.02 2.74
C LYS A 176 -12.04 -0.68 4.21
#